data_c8f67702f49ed08b5bf6b328c2d09685
#
_entry.id   c8f67702f49ed08b5bf6b328c2d09685
#
_cell.length_a   1.000
_cell.length_b   1.000
_cell.length_c   1.000
_cell.angle_alpha   90.00
_cell.angle_beta   90.00
_cell.angle_gamma   90.00
#
_symmetry.space_group_name_H-M   'P 1'
#
loop_
_entity.id
_entity.type
_entity.pdbx_description
1 polymer ?
#
loop_
_entity_poly.entity_id
_entity_poly.type
_entity_poly.pdbx_seq_one_letter_code
_entity_poly.pdbx_strand_id
1 'polypeptide(L)'
;DTKVERVEKSFDMIHVCPPQVAPDFIRVSPLADAAGWVDVDQATLRHKSFTNIWSLGDVMNAPNAKTAAAARKQAPVVAENVVADIDGKSPVAQYDGYGSCPLTVERGRIVLAEFGYGGTLLPSFPKWLIDGTKPSHLAWLLKEKLLPPIYWKAMLRGKEWLAKPEKVTGA
;
A
#
# COMPACT_ATOMS: atom_id res chain seq x y z
N ASP A 1 -32.48 -11.69 6.93
CA ASP A 1 -32.41 -10.85 8.15
C ASP A 1 -31.16 -11.22 8.93
N THR A 2 -30.17 -10.32 8.94
CA THR A 2 -28.95 -10.49 9.75
C THR A 2 -29.32 -10.18 11.20
N LYS A 3 -29.32 -11.19 12.05
CA LYS A 3 -29.57 -11.04 13.49
C LYS A 3 -28.34 -10.36 14.10
N VAL A 4 -28.50 -9.10 14.54
CA VAL A 4 -27.45 -8.37 15.23
C VAL A 4 -27.38 -8.88 16.67
N GLU A 5 -26.27 -9.52 17.04
CA GLU A 5 -25.98 -9.92 18.40
C GLU A 5 -25.17 -8.82 19.11
N ARG A 6 -25.62 -8.38 20.28
CA ARG A 6 -24.85 -7.48 21.12
C ARG A 6 -24.02 -8.30 22.09
N VAL A 7 -22.71 -8.12 22.05
CA VAL A 7 -21.75 -8.76 22.95
C VAL A 7 -21.12 -7.69 23.84
N GLU A 8 -21.20 -7.87 25.15
CA GLU A 8 -20.56 -7.00 26.13
C GLU A 8 -19.25 -7.65 26.59
N LYS A 9 -18.13 -6.89 26.58
CA LYS A 9 -16.83 -7.32 27.06
C LYS A 9 -16.21 -6.26 27.95
N SER A 10 -15.78 -6.65 29.15
CA SER A 10 -14.98 -5.78 30.02
C SER A 10 -13.53 -5.75 29.55
N PHE A 11 -12.86 -4.63 29.75
CA PHE A 11 -11.43 -4.42 29.42
C PHE A 11 -10.83 -3.40 30.37
N ASP A 12 -9.54 -3.50 30.63
CA ASP A 12 -8.77 -2.51 31.40
C ASP A 12 -8.22 -1.40 30.48
N MET A 13 -7.94 -1.73 29.21
CA MET A 13 -7.50 -0.77 28.18
C MET A 13 -8.08 -1.17 26.82
N ILE A 14 -8.55 -0.18 26.06
CA ILE A 14 -9.04 -0.38 24.70
C ILE A 14 -8.26 0.50 23.71
N HIS A 15 -7.82 -0.08 22.59
CA HIS A 15 -7.29 0.64 21.45
C HIS A 15 -8.30 0.63 20.31
N VAL A 16 -8.85 1.79 19.98
CA VAL A 16 -9.88 1.94 18.95
C VAL A 16 -9.27 2.55 17.70
N CYS A 17 -9.41 1.85 16.57
CA CYS A 17 -9.02 2.34 15.24
C CYS A 17 -10.31 2.54 14.43
N PRO A 18 -10.87 3.75 14.37
CA PRO A 18 -12.08 4.01 13.58
C PRO A 18 -11.80 3.87 12.08
N PRO A 19 -12.82 3.64 11.24
CA PRO A 19 -12.68 3.63 9.80
C PRO A 19 -12.07 4.93 9.30
N GLN A 20 -11.14 4.81 8.34
CA GLN A 20 -10.52 5.96 7.70
C GLN A 20 -11.50 6.64 6.75
N VAL A 21 -11.39 7.95 6.64
CA VAL A 21 -12.09 8.78 5.66
C VAL A 21 -11.07 9.60 4.86
N ALA A 22 -11.43 9.92 3.62
CA ALA A 22 -10.58 10.79 2.81
C ALA A 22 -10.56 12.22 3.39
N PRO A 23 -9.47 12.98 3.18
CA PRO A 23 -9.40 14.39 3.59
C PRO A 23 -10.54 15.21 2.98
N ASP A 24 -11.06 16.18 3.73
CA ASP A 24 -12.23 16.96 3.31
C ASP A 24 -12.02 17.69 1.97
N PHE A 25 -10.82 18.21 1.73
CA PHE A 25 -10.51 18.89 0.46
C PHE A 25 -10.58 17.95 -0.75
N ILE A 26 -10.38 16.65 -0.58
CA ILE A 26 -10.60 15.64 -1.63
C ILE A 26 -12.09 15.34 -1.75
N ARG A 27 -12.76 15.08 -0.62
CA ARG A 27 -14.18 14.67 -0.60
C ARG A 27 -15.11 15.65 -1.29
N VAL A 28 -14.78 16.95 -1.24
CA VAL A 28 -15.56 18.01 -1.88
C VAL A 28 -15.05 18.39 -3.28
N SER A 29 -14.00 17.75 -3.76
CA SER A 29 -13.41 18.00 -5.07
C SER A 29 -14.02 17.13 -6.18
N PRO A 30 -13.91 17.52 -7.45
CA PRO A 30 -14.33 16.71 -8.59
C PRO A 30 -13.45 15.45 -8.78
N LEU A 31 -12.41 15.24 -7.98
CA LEU A 31 -11.52 14.09 -8.04
C LEU A 31 -12.05 12.89 -7.25
N ALA A 32 -13.07 13.12 -6.40
CA ALA A 32 -13.57 12.10 -5.50
C ALA A 32 -14.53 11.13 -6.17
N ASP A 33 -14.41 9.86 -5.82
CA ASP A 33 -15.46 8.87 -6.06
C ASP A 33 -16.64 9.02 -5.07
N ALA A 34 -17.63 8.16 -5.16
CA ALA A 34 -18.81 8.19 -4.29
C ALA A 34 -18.47 7.99 -2.79
N ALA A 35 -17.33 7.39 -2.46
CA ALA A 35 -16.83 7.19 -1.10
C ALA A 35 -15.91 8.35 -0.62
N GLY A 36 -15.62 9.30 -1.50
CA GLY A 36 -14.82 10.48 -1.20
C GLY A 36 -13.32 10.32 -1.44
N TRP A 37 -12.85 9.23 -2.02
CA TRP A 37 -11.44 8.99 -2.34
C TRP A 37 -11.15 9.39 -3.79
N VAL A 38 -9.89 9.74 -4.09
CA VAL A 38 -9.48 10.03 -5.48
C VAL A 38 -9.72 8.80 -6.35
N ASP A 39 -10.53 8.98 -7.41
CA ASP A 39 -10.98 7.88 -8.29
C ASP A 39 -9.93 7.54 -9.34
N VAL A 40 -9.13 6.50 -9.09
CA VAL A 40 -8.04 6.06 -9.95
C VAL A 40 -8.30 4.69 -10.59
N ASP A 41 -7.68 4.47 -11.74
CA ASP A 41 -7.44 3.13 -12.25
C ASP A 41 -6.44 2.41 -11.33
N GLN A 42 -6.79 1.20 -10.92
CA GLN A 42 -6.06 0.48 -9.86
C GLN A 42 -4.67 -0.01 -10.30
N ALA A 43 -4.47 -0.20 -11.60
CA ALA A 43 -3.18 -0.64 -12.14
C ALA A 43 -2.27 0.55 -12.44
N THR A 44 -2.74 1.52 -13.18
CA THR A 44 -1.91 2.65 -13.62
C THR A 44 -1.81 3.79 -12.62
N LEU A 45 -2.76 3.87 -11.68
CA LEU A 45 -2.91 4.94 -10.69
C LEU A 45 -3.26 6.31 -11.30
N ARG A 46 -3.73 6.31 -12.55
CA ARG A 46 -4.24 7.48 -13.26
C ARG A 46 -5.70 7.72 -12.87
N HIS A 47 -6.08 8.98 -12.71
CA HIS A 47 -7.48 9.33 -12.47
C HIS A 47 -8.36 8.92 -13.66
N LYS A 48 -9.52 8.31 -13.39
CA LYS A 48 -10.38 7.75 -14.44
C LYS A 48 -10.99 8.81 -15.35
N SER A 49 -11.31 10.00 -14.82
CA SER A 49 -11.95 11.09 -15.58
C SER A 49 -10.96 12.18 -16.02
N PHE A 50 -9.89 12.41 -15.26
CA PHE A 50 -8.92 13.47 -15.54
C PHE A 50 -7.57 12.86 -15.93
N THR A 51 -7.29 12.82 -17.22
CA THR A 51 -6.13 12.10 -17.78
C THR A 51 -4.77 12.70 -17.40
N ASN A 52 -4.73 13.91 -16.92
CA ASN A 52 -3.54 14.62 -16.45
C ASN A 52 -3.36 14.57 -14.91
N ILE A 53 -4.17 13.76 -14.23
CA ILE A 53 -4.13 13.62 -12.76
C ILE A 53 -3.78 12.18 -12.39
N TRP A 54 -2.89 12.05 -11.42
CA TRP A 54 -2.40 10.81 -10.86
C TRP A 54 -2.51 10.86 -9.35
N SER A 55 -2.69 9.73 -8.69
CA SER A 55 -2.75 9.68 -7.24
C SER A 55 -2.06 8.44 -6.67
N LEU A 56 -1.57 8.56 -5.45
CA LEU A 56 -0.95 7.45 -4.71
C LEU A 56 -1.14 7.64 -3.20
N GLY A 57 -0.84 6.60 -2.43
CA GLY A 57 -0.93 6.62 -0.98
C GLY A 57 -2.36 6.52 -0.47
N ASP A 58 -2.59 7.09 0.71
CA ASP A 58 -3.83 6.88 1.47
C ASP A 58 -5.06 7.58 0.88
N VAL A 59 -4.85 8.54 -0.01
CA VAL A 59 -5.90 9.43 -0.52
C VAL A 59 -6.75 8.83 -1.65
N MET A 60 -6.29 7.76 -2.29
CA MET A 60 -6.94 7.15 -3.45
C MET A 60 -7.80 5.93 -3.10
N ASN A 61 -8.67 5.53 -4.04
CA ASN A 61 -9.64 4.45 -3.87
C ASN A 61 -9.14 3.05 -4.23
N ALA A 62 -7.82 2.84 -4.41
CA ALA A 62 -7.32 1.49 -4.66
C ALA A 62 -7.68 0.56 -3.49
N PRO A 63 -8.23 -0.66 -3.78
CA PRO A 63 -8.78 -1.57 -2.77
C PRO A 63 -7.68 -2.38 -2.07
N ASN A 64 -6.70 -1.70 -1.50
CA ASN A 64 -5.62 -2.27 -0.72
C ASN A 64 -5.50 -1.58 0.65
N ALA A 65 -4.71 -2.16 1.54
CA ALA A 65 -4.41 -1.51 2.80
C ALA A 65 -3.57 -0.24 2.57
N LYS A 66 -3.99 0.86 3.18
CA LYS A 66 -3.32 2.17 3.13
C LYS A 66 -2.09 2.14 4.03
N THR A 67 -0.96 1.65 3.48
CA THR A 67 0.30 1.48 4.20
C THR A 67 1.44 2.23 3.53
N ALA A 68 2.48 2.59 4.30
CA ALA A 68 3.69 3.20 3.75
C ALA A 68 4.39 2.29 2.72
N ALA A 69 4.31 0.96 2.89
CA ALA A 69 4.83 -0.01 1.92
C ALA A 69 4.07 0.04 0.58
N ALA A 70 2.74 0.23 0.63
CA ALA A 70 1.94 0.44 -0.57
C ALA A 70 2.34 1.74 -1.27
N ALA A 71 2.38 2.87 -0.56
CA ALA A 71 2.79 4.16 -1.13
C ALA A 71 4.19 4.09 -1.76
N ARG A 72 5.13 3.37 -1.14
CA ARG A 72 6.46 3.13 -1.67
C ARG A 72 6.46 2.40 -3.02
N LYS A 73 5.59 1.40 -3.19
CA LYS A 73 5.44 0.67 -4.47
C LYS A 73 4.70 1.49 -5.52
N GLN A 74 3.77 2.31 -5.11
CA GLN A 74 2.96 3.16 -6.00
C GLN A 74 3.77 4.34 -6.57
N ALA A 75 4.67 4.92 -5.78
CA ALA A 75 5.43 6.10 -6.18
C ALA A 75 6.21 5.93 -7.50
N PRO A 76 7.00 4.86 -7.72
CA PRO A 76 7.68 4.66 -9.00
C PRO A 76 6.71 4.35 -10.15
N VAL A 77 5.56 3.71 -9.90
CA VAL A 77 4.52 3.51 -10.93
C VAL A 77 3.99 4.85 -11.42
N VAL A 78 3.61 5.74 -10.49
CA VAL A 78 3.14 7.08 -10.85
C VAL A 78 4.23 7.88 -11.55
N ALA A 79 5.47 7.84 -11.06
CA ALA A 79 6.58 8.59 -11.64
C ALA A 79 6.87 8.16 -13.10
N GLU A 80 6.96 6.87 -13.38
CA GLU A 80 7.18 6.35 -14.73
C GLU A 80 6.00 6.70 -15.67
N ASN A 81 4.76 6.58 -15.17
CA ASN A 81 3.58 6.87 -15.96
C ASN A 81 3.42 8.36 -16.26
N VAL A 82 3.74 9.24 -15.31
CA VAL A 82 3.75 10.70 -15.52
C VAL A 82 4.79 11.09 -16.58
N VAL A 83 6.00 10.52 -16.54
CA VAL A 83 7.01 10.76 -17.55
C VAL A 83 6.55 10.26 -18.93
N ALA A 84 5.95 9.08 -19.00
CA ALA A 84 5.39 8.54 -20.25
C ALA A 84 4.28 9.46 -20.80
N ASP A 85 3.40 9.98 -19.97
CA ASP A 85 2.31 10.89 -20.35
C ASP A 85 2.86 12.23 -20.90
N ILE A 86 3.88 12.80 -20.26
CA ILE A 86 4.58 14.01 -20.76
C ILE A 86 5.20 13.75 -22.16
N ASP A 87 5.72 12.56 -22.40
CA ASP A 87 6.25 12.13 -23.69
C ASP A 87 5.15 11.76 -24.73
N GLY A 88 3.87 11.92 -24.40
CA GLY A 88 2.74 11.56 -25.25
C GLY A 88 2.52 10.04 -25.40
N LYS A 89 3.03 9.24 -24.47
CA LYS A 89 2.91 7.77 -24.47
C LYS A 89 1.80 7.32 -23.52
N SER A 90 1.30 6.13 -23.75
CA SER A 90 0.41 5.44 -22.79
C SER A 90 1.16 5.04 -21.53
N PRO A 91 0.44 4.76 -20.40
CA PRO A 91 1.05 4.26 -19.18
C PRO A 91 1.93 3.01 -19.44
N VAL A 92 3.13 3.00 -18.88
CA VAL A 92 4.15 1.96 -19.08
C VAL A 92 4.39 1.10 -17.85
N ALA A 93 3.87 1.50 -16.72
CA ALA A 93 4.07 0.85 -15.41
C ALA A 93 2.73 0.54 -14.74
N GLN A 94 2.68 -0.53 -13.96
CA GLN A 94 1.49 -0.93 -13.22
C GLN A 94 1.81 -1.32 -11.77
N TYR A 95 0.81 -1.16 -10.92
CA TYR A 95 0.81 -1.52 -9.51
C TYR A 95 -0.02 -2.77 -9.29
N ASP A 96 0.51 -3.72 -8.54
CA ASP A 96 -0.06 -5.05 -8.27
C ASP A 96 -0.94 -5.11 -7.00
N GLY A 97 -1.17 -3.97 -6.37
CA GLY A 97 -1.92 -3.91 -5.10
C GLY A 97 -1.08 -4.21 -3.87
N TYR A 98 0.25 -4.35 -4.01
CA TYR A 98 1.12 -4.70 -2.90
C TYR A 98 0.96 -3.76 -1.71
N GLY A 99 0.77 -4.35 -0.55
CA GLY A 99 0.83 -3.72 0.75
C GLY A 99 1.54 -4.61 1.75
N SER A 100 2.10 -4.03 2.79
CA SER A 100 2.74 -4.80 3.85
C SER A 100 2.49 -4.17 5.22
N CYS A 101 2.24 -5.04 6.18
CA CYS A 101 2.09 -4.69 7.60
C CYS A 101 3.02 -5.57 8.42
N PRO A 102 4.17 -5.06 8.89
CA PRO A 102 5.03 -5.79 9.82
C PRO A 102 4.42 -5.74 11.22
N LEU A 103 3.50 -6.68 11.50
CA LEU A 103 2.70 -6.73 12.73
C LEU A 103 3.51 -7.25 13.91
N THR A 104 3.73 -6.41 14.90
CA THR A 104 4.40 -6.81 16.15
C THR A 104 3.44 -7.63 17.00
N VAL A 105 3.77 -8.89 17.25
CA VAL A 105 2.96 -9.80 18.07
C VAL A 105 3.54 -9.95 19.49
N GLU A 106 4.86 -9.85 19.62
CA GLU A 106 5.57 -9.81 20.89
C GLU A 106 6.94 -9.12 20.71
N ARG A 107 7.65 -8.85 21.81
CA ARG A 107 9.00 -8.29 21.73
C ARG A 107 9.94 -9.28 21.02
N GLY A 108 10.58 -8.82 19.95
CA GLY A 108 11.52 -9.64 19.17
C GLY A 108 10.86 -10.49 18.08
N ARG A 109 9.53 -10.42 17.88
CA ARG A 109 8.84 -11.16 16.82
C ARG A 109 7.75 -10.35 16.14
N ILE A 110 7.74 -10.43 14.81
CA ILE A 110 6.67 -9.87 13.98
C ILE A 110 6.17 -10.91 12.99
N VAL A 111 4.93 -10.72 12.56
CA VAL A 111 4.39 -11.33 11.34
C VAL A 111 4.60 -10.31 10.22
N LEU A 112 5.35 -10.67 9.19
CA LEU A 112 5.53 -9.85 8.00
C LEU A 112 4.39 -10.15 7.02
N ALA A 113 3.23 -9.55 7.25
CA ALA A 113 2.08 -9.71 6.38
C ALA A 113 2.28 -8.92 5.10
N GLU A 114 2.32 -9.61 3.96
CA GLU A 114 2.49 -9.03 2.62
C GLU A 114 1.40 -9.56 1.70
N PHE A 115 0.69 -8.65 1.06
CA PHE A 115 -0.51 -8.98 0.29
C PHE A 115 -0.69 -8.01 -0.88
N GLY A 116 -1.39 -8.48 -1.90
CA GLY A 116 -1.83 -7.71 -3.06
C GLY A 116 -3.34 -7.59 -3.15
N TYR A 117 -3.84 -7.21 -4.30
CA TYR A 117 -5.27 -7.11 -4.57
C TYR A 117 -5.98 -8.44 -4.30
N GLY A 118 -7.20 -8.35 -3.76
CA GLY A 118 -8.00 -9.53 -3.40
C GLY A 118 -7.44 -10.37 -2.25
N GLY A 119 -6.46 -9.86 -1.49
CA GLY A 119 -5.83 -10.59 -0.39
C GLY A 119 -4.84 -11.66 -0.85
N THR A 120 -4.40 -11.62 -2.09
CA THR A 120 -3.36 -12.52 -2.61
C THR A 120 -2.06 -12.32 -1.84
N LEU A 121 -1.41 -13.40 -1.41
CA LEU A 121 -0.12 -13.32 -0.74
C LEU A 121 0.99 -12.94 -1.73
N LEU A 122 1.75 -11.89 -1.43
CA LEU A 122 2.87 -11.40 -2.23
C LEU A 122 4.16 -11.33 -1.39
N PRO A 123 4.69 -12.47 -0.92
CA PRO A 123 5.85 -12.48 -0.03
C PRO A 123 7.12 -11.99 -0.74
N SER A 124 7.83 -11.04 -0.14
CA SER A 124 9.13 -10.56 -0.61
C SER A 124 10.27 -11.56 -0.40
N PHE A 125 10.07 -12.54 0.49
CA PHE A 125 11.08 -13.54 0.85
C PHE A 125 10.57 -14.96 0.63
N PRO A 126 11.48 -15.90 0.30
CA PRO A 126 11.12 -17.32 0.25
C PRO A 126 10.59 -17.79 1.61
N LYS A 127 9.58 -18.65 1.62
CA LYS A 127 8.90 -19.14 2.83
C LYS A 127 9.85 -19.83 3.83
N TRP A 128 10.92 -20.45 3.34
CA TRP A 128 11.93 -21.09 4.20
C TRP A 128 12.79 -20.06 4.97
N LEU A 129 12.87 -18.81 4.49
CA LEU A 129 13.63 -17.73 5.14
C LEU A 129 12.73 -16.91 6.06
N ILE A 130 11.62 -16.37 5.54
CA ILE A 130 10.60 -15.66 6.30
C ILE A 130 9.23 -16.15 5.85
N ASP A 131 8.55 -16.89 6.72
CA ASP A 131 7.15 -17.25 6.52
C ASP A 131 6.28 -16.07 7.00
N GLY A 132 5.75 -15.29 6.05
CA GLY A 132 4.92 -14.11 6.33
C GLY A 132 3.59 -14.40 7.04
N THR A 133 3.26 -15.68 7.26
CA THR A 133 2.06 -16.11 8.01
C THR A 133 2.35 -16.45 9.48
N LYS A 134 3.62 -16.39 9.91
CA LYS A 134 4.05 -16.79 11.26
C LYS A 134 4.94 -15.73 11.91
N PRO A 135 4.92 -15.62 13.26
CA PRO A 135 5.86 -14.79 13.98
C PRO A 135 7.32 -15.19 13.73
N SER A 136 8.16 -14.23 13.34
CA SER A 136 9.56 -14.45 12.99
C SER A 136 10.48 -13.45 13.68
N HIS A 137 11.57 -13.93 14.26
CA HIS A 137 12.63 -13.09 14.80
C HIS A 137 13.48 -12.45 13.67
N LEU A 138 13.66 -13.17 12.56
CA LEU A 138 14.39 -12.62 11.41
C LEU A 138 13.64 -11.44 10.79
N ALA A 139 12.30 -11.54 10.69
CA ALA A 139 11.47 -10.41 10.26
C ALA A 139 11.52 -9.25 11.25
N TRP A 140 11.64 -9.51 12.56
CA TRP A 140 11.88 -8.47 13.56
C TRP A 140 13.21 -7.73 13.33
N LEU A 141 14.31 -8.45 13.11
CA LEU A 141 15.61 -7.85 12.79
C LEU A 141 15.56 -7.02 11.50
N LEU A 142 14.86 -7.50 10.48
CA LEU A 142 14.59 -6.73 9.27
C LEU A 142 13.91 -5.39 9.60
N LYS A 143 12.80 -5.44 10.36
CA LYS A 143 12.05 -4.25 10.77
C LYS A 143 12.87 -3.28 11.60
N GLU A 144 13.55 -3.79 12.63
CA GLU A 144 14.22 -2.96 13.65
C GLU A 144 15.57 -2.42 13.18
N LYS A 145 16.36 -3.23 12.47
CA LYS A 145 17.76 -2.92 12.16
C LYS A 145 18.02 -2.56 10.69
N LEU A 146 17.28 -3.17 9.73
CA LEU A 146 17.59 -3.01 8.32
C LEU A 146 16.68 -1.98 7.63
N LEU A 147 15.38 -1.97 7.89
CA LEU A 147 14.47 -1.01 7.24
C LEU A 147 14.79 0.45 7.55
N PRO A 148 15.16 0.88 8.78
CA PRO A 148 15.51 2.28 9.03
C PRO A 148 16.71 2.77 8.21
N PRO A 149 17.88 2.11 8.17
CA PRO A 149 18.97 2.56 7.31
C PRO A 149 18.64 2.47 5.80
N ILE A 150 17.86 1.49 5.36
CA ILE A 150 17.36 1.44 3.97
C ILE A 150 16.54 2.68 3.66
N TYR A 151 15.59 3.03 4.53
CA TYR A 151 14.79 4.24 4.37
C TYR A 151 15.66 5.50 4.25
N TRP A 152 16.48 5.78 5.24
CA TRP A 152 17.26 7.02 5.31
C TRP A 152 18.39 7.11 4.28
N LYS A 153 19.08 6.00 3.98
CA LYS A 153 20.29 6.00 3.15
C LYS A 153 20.08 5.57 1.71
N ALA A 154 18.96 4.92 1.40
CA ALA A 154 18.63 4.44 0.05
C ALA A 154 17.35 5.07 -0.48
N MET A 155 16.19 4.79 0.12
CA MET A 155 14.89 5.24 -0.40
C MET A 155 14.82 6.76 -0.59
N LEU A 156 15.15 7.55 0.44
CA LEU A 156 15.16 9.01 0.35
C LEU A 156 16.21 9.58 -0.63
N ARG A 157 17.04 8.74 -1.20
CA ARG A 157 18.04 9.09 -2.24
C ARG A 157 17.69 8.48 -3.61
N GLY A 158 16.44 8.05 -3.80
CA GLY A 158 15.96 7.45 -5.04
C GLY A 158 16.50 6.06 -5.36
N LYS A 159 17.10 5.36 -4.39
CA LYS A 159 17.61 3.99 -4.58
C LYS A 159 16.53 2.98 -4.19
N GLU A 160 15.62 2.69 -5.13
CA GLU A 160 14.40 1.88 -4.93
C GLU A 160 14.45 0.53 -5.66
N TRP A 161 15.51 -0.25 -5.48
CA TRP A 161 15.67 -1.55 -6.17
C TRP A 161 14.62 -2.61 -5.79
N LEU A 162 14.01 -2.52 -4.59
CA LEU A 162 12.98 -3.46 -4.12
C LEU A 162 11.54 -3.02 -4.48
N ALA A 163 11.36 -1.86 -5.09
CA ALA A 163 10.06 -1.29 -5.40
C ALA A 163 9.89 -1.00 -6.90
N LYS A 164 10.68 -1.66 -7.76
CA LYS A 164 10.53 -1.50 -9.21
C LYS A 164 9.11 -1.86 -9.64
N PRO A 165 8.45 -1.01 -10.46
CA PRO A 165 7.11 -1.29 -10.94
C PRO A 165 7.12 -2.44 -11.95
N GLU A 166 6.00 -3.13 -12.04
CA GLU A 166 5.75 -4.03 -13.15
C GLU A 166 5.53 -3.24 -14.44
N LYS A 167 5.94 -3.79 -15.55
CA LYS A 167 5.70 -3.18 -16.86
C LYS A 167 4.34 -3.58 -17.39
N VAL A 168 3.65 -2.63 -18.02
CA VAL A 168 2.40 -2.94 -18.73
C VAL A 168 2.73 -3.87 -19.90
N THR A 169 2.09 -5.05 -19.93
CA THR A 169 2.29 -6.04 -20.99
C THR A 169 1.68 -5.52 -22.29
N GLY A 170 2.50 -5.26 -23.32
CA GLY A 170 2.02 -4.82 -24.63
C GLY A 170 2.08 -3.31 -24.89
N ALA A 171 2.82 -2.56 -24.07
CA ALA A 171 3.14 -1.14 -24.36
C ALA A 171 4.42 -1.00 -25.19
#